data_578e7ad94f15cffcf7db7cb3e3a809a7
#
_entry.id   578e7ad94f15cffcf7db7cb3e3a809a7
#
_cell.length_a   1.000
_cell.length_b   1.000
_cell.length_c   1.000
_cell.angle_alpha   90.00
_cell.angle_beta   90.00
_cell.angle_gamma   90.00
#
_symmetry.space_group_name_H-M   'P 1'
#
loop_
_entity.id
_entity.type
_entity.pdbx_description
1 polymer ?
#
loop_
_entity_poly.entity_id
_entity_poly.type
_entity_poly.pdbx_seq_one_letter_code
_entity_poly.pdbx_strand_id
1 'polypeptide(L)'
;ADNPIVIESLPYNTSDDTVNYGDDYTNTATNCESGLGYYLGGDDVVYSYTANADASINVSLTPAATYSGIYVYTDTSDIGVNCWLTMISSTSATEMIFDLDVLEGITYYFVISTWPSPQNVAYDLAIIENTCVQPAVSTVIDANCSAGEGVFYVSVDITDLGSSTQLTVGDGVTSLTANEASILNFGPYGVIFAALVSAL
;
A
#
# COMPACT_ATOMS: atom_id res chain seq x y z
N ALA A 1 17.23 12.51 -14.49
CA ALA A 1 17.51 13.28 -13.28
C ALA A 1 18.97 13.16 -12.92
N ASP A 2 19.70 14.27 -13.09
CA ASP A 2 21.14 14.25 -12.78
C ASP A 2 21.42 14.24 -11.26
N ASN A 3 20.41 14.56 -10.42
CA ASN A 3 20.51 14.61 -8.96
C ASN A 3 19.14 14.40 -8.27
N PRO A 4 18.60 13.18 -8.26
CA PRO A 4 17.36 12.93 -7.52
C PRO A 4 17.60 13.08 -6.01
N ILE A 5 16.57 13.50 -5.30
CA ILE A 5 16.56 13.49 -3.83
C ILE A 5 16.48 12.04 -3.38
N VAL A 6 17.51 11.55 -2.69
CA VAL A 6 17.58 10.15 -2.27
C VAL A 6 16.77 9.93 -1.01
N ILE A 7 15.83 8.99 -1.07
CA ILE A 7 15.08 8.49 0.08
C ILE A 7 15.86 7.31 0.66
N GLU A 8 16.53 7.54 1.78
CA GLU A 8 17.42 6.56 2.42
C GLU A 8 16.64 5.43 3.15
N SER A 9 15.45 5.74 3.65
CA SER A 9 14.63 4.78 4.42
C SER A 9 13.17 5.19 4.46
N LEU A 10 12.28 4.22 4.68
CA LEU A 10 10.88 4.45 4.96
C LEU A 10 10.62 4.33 6.48
N PRO A 11 9.64 5.03 7.06
CA PRO A 11 8.76 6.01 6.40
C PRO A 11 9.49 7.30 6.02
N TYR A 12 9.13 7.87 4.86
CA TYR A 12 9.63 9.16 4.39
C TYR A 12 8.48 10.16 4.30
N ASN A 13 8.71 11.37 4.82
CA ASN A 13 7.74 12.47 4.75
C ASN A 13 8.48 13.77 4.47
N THR A 14 7.94 14.57 3.58
CA THR A 14 8.46 15.91 3.28
C THR A 14 7.34 16.86 2.85
N SER A 15 7.54 18.15 3.11
CA SER A 15 6.76 19.25 2.54
C SER A 15 7.74 20.12 1.75
N ASP A 16 7.46 20.35 0.46
CA ASP A 16 8.35 21.09 -0.43
C ASP A 16 7.56 21.80 -1.54
N ASP A 17 8.27 22.43 -2.48
CA ASP A 17 7.69 23.11 -3.63
C ASP A 17 8.57 22.87 -4.87
N THR A 18 7.96 22.47 -5.99
CA THR A 18 8.68 22.21 -7.23
C THR A 18 9.42 23.42 -7.77
N VAL A 19 9.05 24.65 -7.38
CA VAL A 19 9.75 25.90 -7.74
C VAL A 19 11.25 25.89 -7.39
N ASN A 20 11.64 25.06 -6.41
CA ASN A 20 13.02 24.93 -5.96
C ASN A 20 13.92 24.15 -6.92
N TYR A 21 13.34 23.46 -7.93
CA TYR A 21 14.02 22.48 -8.76
C TYR A 21 14.07 22.82 -10.25
N GLY A 22 13.13 23.63 -10.75
CA GLY A 22 13.05 24.04 -12.15
C GLY A 22 12.29 23.05 -13.03
N ASP A 23 12.23 23.33 -14.33
CA ASP A 23 11.51 22.58 -15.36
C ASP A 23 12.54 21.81 -16.21
N ASP A 24 12.88 20.60 -15.78
CA ASP A 24 13.91 19.76 -16.40
C ASP A 24 13.29 18.72 -17.37
N TYR A 25 12.02 18.35 -17.17
CA TYR A 25 11.33 17.36 -17.97
C TYR A 25 10.16 17.96 -18.70
N THR A 26 10.09 17.70 -20.01
CA THR A 26 8.98 18.13 -20.83
C THR A 26 8.10 16.96 -21.21
N ASN A 27 6.84 17.25 -21.36
CA ASN A 27 5.84 16.31 -21.79
C ASN A 27 6.04 15.88 -23.24
N THR A 28 6.70 14.75 -23.46
CA THR A 28 6.67 14.03 -24.74
C THR A 28 5.90 12.71 -24.65
N ALA A 29 5.31 12.42 -23.48
CA ALA A 29 4.80 11.13 -23.14
C ALA A 29 3.51 10.80 -23.88
N THR A 30 3.65 10.04 -24.92
CA THR A 30 2.56 9.30 -25.56
C THR A 30 2.20 8.01 -24.82
N ASN A 31 3.01 7.59 -23.85
CA ASN A 31 2.97 6.27 -23.21
C ASN A 31 2.57 6.28 -21.74
N CYS A 32 2.40 7.43 -21.09
CA CYS A 32 1.63 7.51 -19.84
C CYS A 32 0.17 7.43 -20.22
N GLU A 33 -0.58 6.47 -19.69
CA GLU A 33 -1.98 6.19 -20.01
C GLU A 33 -2.76 7.42 -20.52
N SER A 34 -3.17 7.37 -21.75
CA SER A 34 -4.03 8.30 -22.49
C SER A 34 -4.09 9.76 -21.98
N GLY A 35 -3.07 10.58 -22.25
CA GLY A 35 -3.12 12.02 -22.04
C GLY A 35 -2.65 12.53 -20.67
N LEU A 36 -2.20 11.67 -19.78
CA LEU A 36 -1.75 12.04 -18.44
C LEU A 36 -0.36 12.71 -18.43
N GLY A 37 0.43 12.56 -19.50
CA GLY A 37 1.74 13.18 -19.62
C GLY A 37 1.74 14.70 -19.65
N TYR A 38 0.61 15.36 -19.89
CA TYR A 38 0.52 16.82 -19.89
C TYR A 38 0.83 17.48 -18.54
N TYR A 39 0.78 16.72 -17.44
CA TYR A 39 1.07 17.20 -16.10
C TYR A 39 2.56 17.15 -15.74
N LEU A 40 3.43 16.89 -16.70
CA LEU A 40 4.88 16.94 -16.59
C LEU A 40 5.46 18.11 -17.43
N GLY A 41 4.87 19.27 -17.35
CA GLY A 41 5.26 20.42 -18.17
C GLY A 41 5.50 21.68 -17.37
N GLY A 42 5.46 21.64 -16.04
CA GLY A 42 5.85 22.69 -15.12
C GLY A 42 7.13 22.30 -14.39
N ASP A 43 7.52 23.11 -13.41
CA ASP A 43 8.66 22.79 -12.54
C ASP A 43 8.48 21.40 -11.93
N ASP A 44 9.55 20.62 -11.91
CA ASP A 44 9.53 19.23 -11.49
C ASP A 44 10.61 18.89 -10.46
N VAL A 45 10.33 17.88 -9.64
CA VAL A 45 11.27 17.33 -8.67
C VAL A 45 11.30 15.82 -8.79
N VAL A 46 12.47 15.24 -8.63
CA VAL A 46 12.67 13.79 -8.69
C VAL A 46 13.17 13.26 -7.35
N TYR A 47 12.45 12.29 -6.80
CA TYR A 47 12.89 11.47 -5.68
C TYR A 47 13.34 10.11 -6.17
N SER A 48 14.30 9.49 -5.50
CA SER A 48 14.71 8.11 -5.76
C SER A 48 14.68 7.28 -4.49
N TYR A 49 14.14 6.08 -4.59
CA TYR A 49 14.11 5.08 -3.52
C TYR A 49 14.56 3.73 -4.07
N THR A 50 15.57 3.13 -3.44
CA THR A 50 16.01 1.76 -3.74
C THR A 50 15.45 0.82 -2.69
N ALA A 51 14.62 -0.14 -3.11
CA ALA A 51 14.00 -1.08 -2.18
C ALA A 51 15.03 -2.04 -1.60
N ASN A 52 15.02 -2.19 -0.26
CA ASN A 52 15.92 -3.10 0.47
C ASN A 52 15.40 -4.54 0.53
N ALA A 53 14.12 -4.75 0.24
CA ALA A 53 13.43 -6.03 0.18
C ALA A 53 12.20 -5.90 -0.73
N ASP A 54 11.65 -7.04 -1.15
CA ASP A 54 10.33 -7.07 -1.78
C ASP A 54 9.29 -6.60 -0.76
N ALA A 55 8.52 -5.58 -1.09
CA ALA A 55 7.53 -4.98 -0.21
C ALA A 55 6.39 -4.33 -1.00
N SER A 56 5.31 -4.01 -0.32
CA SER A 56 4.31 -3.06 -0.81
C SER A 56 4.49 -1.74 -0.07
N ILE A 57 4.53 -0.63 -0.78
CA ILE A 57 4.60 0.72 -0.20
C ILE A 57 3.37 1.52 -0.56
N ASN A 58 2.93 2.38 0.35
CA ASN A 58 1.89 3.36 0.09
C ASN A 58 2.52 4.72 -0.18
N VAL A 59 2.16 5.33 -1.28
CA VAL A 59 2.60 6.65 -1.70
C VAL A 59 1.42 7.60 -1.65
N SER A 60 1.57 8.70 -0.91
CA SER A 60 0.58 9.76 -0.80
C SER A 60 1.20 11.10 -1.17
N LEU A 61 0.57 11.80 -2.11
CA LEU A 61 0.93 13.17 -2.49
C LEU A 61 -0.28 14.07 -2.31
N THR A 62 -0.13 15.14 -1.51
CA THR A 62 -1.15 16.20 -1.35
C THR A 62 -0.64 17.51 -1.95
N PRO A 63 -1.04 17.85 -3.19
CA PRO A 63 -0.62 19.11 -3.81
C PRO A 63 -1.45 20.28 -3.33
N ALA A 64 -0.84 21.45 -3.20
CA ALA A 64 -1.53 22.70 -2.84
C ALA A 64 -2.17 23.41 -4.06
N ALA A 65 -1.87 22.99 -5.29
CA ALA A 65 -2.36 23.59 -6.52
C ALA A 65 -3.12 22.58 -7.39
N THR A 66 -3.90 23.12 -8.35
CA THR A 66 -4.57 22.31 -9.39
C THR A 66 -3.58 21.80 -10.42
N TYR A 67 -3.98 20.79 -11.18
CA TYR A 67 -3.23 20.24 -12.31
C TYR A 67 -1.84 19.73 -11.93
N SER A 68 -1.76 18.99 -10.83
CA SER A 68 -0.55 18.37 -10.32
C SER A 68 -0.55 16.86 -10.60
N GLY A 69 0.64 16.27 -10.69
CA GLY A 69 0.79 14.84 -10.92
C GLY A 69 2.02 14.26 -10.23
N ILE A 70 1.96 12.97 -9.97
CA ILE A 70 3.08 12.13 -9.56
C ILE A 70 3.23 10.98 -10.54
N TYR A 71 4.46 10.72 -10.94
CA TYR A 71 4.84 9.70 -11.92
C TYR A 71 5.86 8.77 -11.31
N VAL A 72 5.79 7.48 -11.63
CA VAL A 72 6.75 6.48 -11.16
C VAL A 72 7.48 5.87 -12.35
N TYR A 73 8.80 5.79 -12.22
CA TYR A 73 9.70 5.20 -13.22
C TYR A 73 10.67 4.24 -12.52
N THR A 74 11.23 3.30 -13.28
CA THR A 74 12.31 2.41 -12.83
C THR A 74 13.65 2.70 -13.52
N ASP A 75 13.65 3.62 -14.48
CA ASP A 75 14.85 4.11 -15.17
C ASP A 75 14.75 5.62 -15.39
N THR A 76 15.83 6.35 -15.17
CA THR A 76 15.87 7.80 -15.39
C THR A 76 15.72 8.20 -16.85
N SER A 77 16.12 7.33 -17.79
CA SER A 77 15.94 7.56 -19.23
C SER A 77 14.49 7.50 -19.68
N ASP A 78 13.61 6.90 -18.87
CA ASP A 78 12.18 6.80 -19.14
C ASP A 78 11.39 8.01 -18.65
N ILE A 79 12.00 8.90 -17.85
CA ILE A 79 11.30 10.08 -17.32
C ILE A 79 10.83 10.97 -18.49
N GLY A 80 9.51 11.22 -18.53
CA GLY A 80 8.86 11.95 -19.60
C GLY A 80 8.62 11.13 -20.89
N VAL A 81 9.08 9.89 -20.96
CA VAL A 81 8.96 9.03 -22.14
C VAL A 81 8.05 7.85 -21.91
N ASN A 82 8.22 7.11 -20.79
CA ASN A 82 7.55 5.83 -20.57
C ASN A 82 7.30 5.62 -19.07
N CYS A 83 6.23 6.16 -18.54
CA CYS A 83 5.92 6.02 -17.12
C CYS A 83 5.34 4.64 -16.80
N TRP A 84 5.72 4.10 -15.66
CA TRP A 84 5.18 2.85 -15.15
C TRP A 84 3.84 3.05 -14.44
N LEU A 85 3.73 4.12 -13.65
CA LEU A 85 2.51 4.49 -12.94
C LEU A 85 2.37 6.01 -12.92
N THR A 86 1.13 6.48 -12.97
CA THR A 86 0.82 7.91 -12.94
C THR A 86 -0.44 8.17 -12.14
N MET A 87 -0.40 9.19 -11.28
CA MET A 87 -1.60 9.80 -10.73
C MET A 87 -1.59 11.29 -10.95
N ILE A 88 -2.75 11.84 -11.29
CA ILE A 88 -2.93 13.27 -11.53
C ILE A 88 -4.18 13.78 -10.81
N SER A 89 -4.18 15.06 -10.48
CA SER A 89 -5.36 15.76 -9.97
C SER A 89 -5.55 17.10 -10.65
N SER A 90 -6.75 17.35 -11.14
CA SER A 90 -7.16 18.66 -11.66
C SER A 90 -7.64 19.62 -10.56
N THR A 91 -7.74 19.14 -9.32
CA THR A 91 -8.18 19.92 -8.16
C THR A 91 -7.05 20.08 -7.16
N SER A 92 -6.93 21.26 -6.55
CA SER A 92 -5.96 21.50 -5.48
C SER A 92 -6.33 20.77 -4.20
N ALA A 93 -5.32 20.46 -3.37
CA ALA A 93 -5.45 19.80 -2.07
C ALA A 93 -6.19 18.45 -2.12
N THR A 94 -6.28 17.83 -3.29
CA THR A 94 -6.78 16.46 -3.41
C THR A 94 -5.62 15.51 -3.27
N GLU A 95 -5.64 14.73 -2.21
CA GLU A 95 -4.65 13.70 -1.97
C GLU A 95 -4.71 12.63 -3.07
N MET A 96 -3.55 12.28 -3.61
CA MET A 96 -3.34 11.19 -4.54
C MET A 96 -2.65 10.06 -3.81
N ILE A 97 -3.32 8.93 -3.65
CA ILE A 97 -2.82 7.77 -2.89
C ILE A 97 -2.82 6.54 -3.80
N PHE A 98 -1.73 5.80 -3.77
CA PHE A 98 -1.63 4.50 -4.43
C PHE A 98 -0.67 3.57 -3.70
N ASP A 99 -0.92 2.27 -3.84
CA ASP A 99 0.01 1.24 -3.41
C ASP A 99 0.91 0.82 -4.58
N LEU A 100 2.16 0.52 -4.26
CA LEU A 100 3.19 0.15 -5.20
C LEU A 100 3.96 -1.06 -4.66
N ASP A 101 3.95 -2.16 -5.42
CA ASP A 101 4.80 -3.30 -5.12
C ASP A 101 6.22 -2.99 -5.61
N VAL A 102 7.18 -3.05 -4.69
CA VAL A 102 8.59 -2.79 -4.96
C VAL A 102 9.40 -4.07 -4.81
N LEU A 103 10.43 -4.22 -5.64
CA LEU A 103 11.31 -5.39 -5.65
C LEU A 103 12.69 -5.03 -5.11
N GLU A 104 13.28 -5.93 -4.34
CA GLU A 104 14.63 -5.77 -3.77
C GLU A 104 15.66 -5.36 -4.83
N GLY A 105 16.44 -4.32 -4.52
CA GLY A 105 17.51 -3.81 -5.34
C GLY A 105 17.06 -2.94 -6.53
N ILE A 106 15.77 -2.80 -6.78
CA ILE A 106 15.25 -1.90 -7.83
C ILE A 106 15.13 -0.48 -7.28
N THR A 107 15.57 0.48 -8.09
CA THR A 107 15.40 1.90 -7.78
C THR A 107 14.16 2.45 -8.48
N TYR A 108 13.30 3.08 -7.70
CA TYR A 108 12.09 3.74 -8.16
C TYR A 108 12.29 5.25 -8.12
N TYR A 109 11.87 5.94 -9.19
CA TYR A 109 11.94 7.38 -9.31
C TYR A 109 10.53 7.95 -9.27
N PHE A 110 10.26 8.82 -8.30
CA PHE A 110 8.99 9.53 -8.15
C PHE A 110 9.20 10.96 -8.66
N VAL A 111 8.47 11.34 -9.70
CA VAL A 111 8.53 12.67 -10.30
C VAL A 111 7.25 13.41 -10.00
N ILE A 112 7.36 14.58 -9.35
CA ILE A 112 6.22 15.44 -9.05
C ILE A 112 6.33 16.68 -9.94
N SER A 113 5.24 17.00 -10.65
CA SER A 113 5.19 18.16 -11.54
C SER A 113 3.76 18.65 -11.75
N THR A 114 3.59 19.62 -12.64
CA THR A 114 2.31 20.26 -12.94
C THR A 114 2.05 20.37 -14.43
N TRP A 115 0.79 20.64 -14.78
CA TRP A 115 0.44 21.23 -16.07
C TRP A 115 0.48 22.76 -15.93
N PRO A 116 1.37 23.47 -16.66
CA PRO A 116 1.40 24.93 -16.65
C PRO A 116 0.10 25.50 -17.26
N SER A 117 -0.68 26.36 -16.63
CA SER A 117 -0.55 27.01 -15.33
C SER A 117 -1.35 26.29 -14.25
N PRO A 118 -0.84 26.10 -13.01
CA PRO A 118 0.34 26.76 -12.43
C PRO A 118 1.66 26.11 -12.91
N GLN A 119 2.76 26.89 -12.86
CA GLN A 119 4.09 26.43 -13.27
C GLN A 119 4.73 25.54 -12.19
N ASN A 120 4.41 25.75 -10.94
CA ASN A 120 4.95 25.02 -9.79
C ASN A 120 3.86 24.66 -8.78
N VAL A 121 4.18 23.75 -7.87
CA VAL A 121 3.27 23.29 -6.82
C VAL A 121 4.01 23.03 -5.52
N ALA A 122 3.50 23.62 -4.43
CA ALA A 122 3.83 23.16 -3.08
C ALA A 122 3.07 21.87 -2.79
N TYR A 123 3.70 20.93 -2.09
CA TYR A 123 3.14 19.60 -1.85
C TYR A 123 3.61 19.01 -0.53
N ASP A 124 2.83 18.08 -0.01
CA ASP A 124 3.22 17.13 1.03
C ASP A 124 3.35 15.74 0.37
N LEU A 125 4.50 15.08 0.54
CA LEU A 125 4.76 13.72 0.08
C LEU A 125 4.99 12.81 1.27
N ALA A 126 4.28 11.69 1.32
CA ALA A 126 4.52 10.60 2.26
C ALA A 126 4.71 9.29 1.50
N ILE A 127 5.73 8.52 1.89
CA ILE A 127 5.96 7.16 1.40
C ILE A 127 6.20 6.28 2.61
N ILE A 128 5.33 5.27 2.79
CA ILE A 128 5.38 4.36 3.93
C ILE A 128 5.36 2.91 3.44
N GLU A 129 6.00 2.02 4.17
CA GLU A 129 5.88 0.58 3.91
C GLU A 129 4.53 0.07 4.43
N ASN A 130 3.80 -0.68 3.59
CA ASN A 130 2.60 -1.39 3.99
C ASN A 130 3.00 -2.61 4.82
N THR A 131 3.09 -2.45 6.13
CA THR A 131 3.39 -3.57 7.01
C THR A 131 2.13 -4.38 7.23
N CYS A 132 2.08 -5.59 6.64
CA CYS A 132 1.05 -6.56 6.96
C CYS A 132 1.46 -7.32 8.22
N VAL A 133 0.86 -6.99 9.35
CA VAL A 133 1.00 -7.75 10.58
C VAL A 133 0.02 -8.92 10.55
N GLN A 134 0.54 -10.14 10.62
CA GLN A 134 -0.31 -11.33 10.65
C GLN A 134 -1.12 -11.40 11.94
N PRO A 135 -2.37 -11.91 11.90
CA PRO A 135 -3.16 -12.16 13.09
C PRO A 135 -2.47 -13.16 14.01
N ALA A 136 -2.49 -12.88 15.31
CA ALA A 136 -2.04 -13.84 16.33
C ALA A 136 -3.21 -14.71 16.77
N VAL A 137 -3.17 -15.98 16.36
CA VAL A 137 -4.24 -16.96 16.56
C VAL A 137 -3.67 -18.22 17.19
N SER A 138 -4.36 -18.75 18.20
CA SER A 138 -4.10 -20.07 18.76
C SER A 138 -5.38 -20.90 18.78
N THR A 139 -5.24 -22.24 18.71
CA THR A 139 -6.37 -23.17 18.76
C THR A 139 -6.25 -24.09 19.95
N VAL A 140 -7.37 -24.27 20.67
CA VAL A 140 -7.50 -25.24 21.75
C VAL A 140 -8.65 -26.19 21.44
N ILE A 141 -8.39 -27.48 21.52
CA ILE A 141 -9.42 -28.50 21.38
C ILE A 141 -9.85 -28.89 22.80
N ASP A 142 -11.09 -28.58 23.13
CA ASP A 142 -11.71 -29.06 24.38
C ASP A 142 -12.42 -30.40 24.09
N ALA A 143 -11.69 -31.48 24.32
CA ALA A 143 -12.19 -32.84 24.20
C ALA A 143 -12.81 -33.25 25.53
N ASN A 144 -13.97 -32.68 25.88
CA ASN A 144 -14.68 -33.12 27.08
C ASN A 144 -15.44 -34.44 26.83
N CYS A 145 -14.67 -35.52 26.68
CA CYS A 145 -15.20 -36.88 26.51
C CYS A 145 -15.83 -37.47 27.77
N SER A 146 -15.78 -36.76 28.90
CA SER A 146 -16.22 -37.28 30.21
C SER A 146 -17.73 -37.19 30.41
N ALA A 147 -18.51 -36.50 29.59
CA ALA A 147 -19.93 -36.32 29.74
C ALA A 147 -20.79 -37.38 29.01
N GLY A 148 -20.19 -38.35 28.36
CA GLY A 148 -20.91 -39.42 27.66
C GLY A 148 -21.60 -38.98 26.36
N GLU A 149 -21.43 -37.74 25.93
CA GLU A 149 -22.09 -37.19 24.75
C GLU A 149 -21.29 -37.39 23.45
N GLY A 150 -20.02 -37.80 23.55
CA GLY A 150 -19.15 -38.08 22.40
C GLY A 150 -18.95 -36.89 21.45
N VAL A 151 -18.91 -35.68 21.99
CA VAL A 151 -18.70 -34.45 21.25
C VAL A 151 -17.48 -33.70 21.78
N PHE A 152 -16.87 -32.88 20.90
CA PHE A 152 -15.79 -31.97 21.26
C PHE A 152 -16.05 -30.57 20.68
N TYR A 153 -15.40 -29.59 21.24
CA TYR A 153 -15.41 -28.20 20.78
C TYR A 153 -14.00 -27.76 20.41
N VAL A 154 -13.90 -26.83 19.48
CA VAL A 154 -12.66 -26.18 19.12
C VAL A 154 -12.81 -24.70 19.46
N SER A 155 -11.94 -24.20 20.33
CA SER A 155 -11.84 -22.77 20.61
C SER A 155 -10.66 -22.21 19.84
N VAL A 156 -10.93 -21.12 19.11
CA VAL A 156 -9.92 -20.32 18.40
C VAL A 156 -9.76 -19.02 19.17
N ASP A 157 -8.63 -18.85 19.82
CA ASP A 157 -8.30 -17.63 20.57
C ASP A 157 -7.55 -16.68 19.63
N ILE A 158 -8.20 -15.57 19.32
CA ILE A 158 -7.64 -14.46 18.52
C ILE A 158 -7.16 -13.41 19.50
N THR A 159 -5.84 -13.34 19.70
CA THR A 159 -5.23 -12.39 20.64
C THR A 159 -4.88 -11.06 19.96
N ASP A 160 -4.71 -11.07 18.63
CA ASP A 160 -4.46 -9.88 17.82
C ASP A 160 -5.00 -10.11 16.41
N LEU A 161 -5.64 -9.08 15.84
CA LEU A 161 -6.14 -9.10 14.46
C LEU A 161 -5.04 -8.75 13.43
N GLY A 162 -3.86 -8.36 13.90
CA GLY A 162 -2.79 -7.86 13.03
C GLY A 162 -3.20 -6.57 12.33
N SER A 163 -2.94 -6.48 11.04
CA SER A 163 -3.34 -5.32 10.22
C SER A 163 -4.80 -5.39 9.75
N SER A 164 -5.53 -6.46 10.08
CA SER A 164 -6.91 -6.64 9.64
C SER A 164 -7.89 -5.96 10.58
N THR A 165 -8.94 -5.35 10.04
CA THR A 165 -10.07 -4.83 10.82
C THR A 165 -11.07 -5.91 11.18
N GLN A 166 -10.97 -7.07 10.51
CA GLN A 166 -11.88 -8.20 10.66
C GLN A 166 -11.16 -9.50 10.31
N LEU A 167 -11.38 -10.55 11.09
CA LEU A 167 -10.88 -11.89 10.81
C LEU A 167 -12.06 -12.87 10.75
N THR A 168 -12.17 -13.63 9.66
CA THR A 168 -13.16 -14.69 9.52
C THR A 168 -12.47 -16.04 9.67
N VAL A 169 -12.94 -16.85 10.62
CA VAL A 169 -12.45 -18.20 10.89
C VAL A 169 -13.55 -19.20 10.57
N GLY A 170 -13.21 -20.26 9.87
CA GLY A 170 -14.18 -21.30 9.47
C GLY A 170 -13.67 -22.70 9.73
N ASP A 171 -14.59 -23.60 9.99
CA ASP A 171 -14.37 -25.05 10.14
C ASP A 171 -14.75 -25.85 8.88
N GLY A 172 -15.07 -25.16 7.79
CA GLY A 172 -15.56 -25.72 6.52
C GLY A 172 -17.08 -25.90 6.46
N VAL A 173 -17.79 -25.73 7.59
CA VAL A 173 -19.26 -25.79 7.68
C VAL A 173 -19.82 -24.47 8.21
N THR A 174 -19.20 -23.95 9.24
CA THR A 174 -19.58 -22.69 9.90
C THR A 174 -18.44 -21.71 9.80
N SER A 175 -18.76 -20.41 9.62
CA SER A 175 -17.79 -19.32 9.67
C SER A 175 -18.21 -18.33 10.75
N LEU A 176 -17.26 -17.93 11.60
CA LEU A 176 -17.43 -16.94 12.64
C LEU A 176 -16.48 -15.77 12.37
N THR A 177 -16.88 -14.57 12.74
CA THR A 177 -16.14 -13.35 12.47
C THR A 177 -15.79 -12.64 13.76
N ALA A 178 -14.53 -12.19 13.86
CA ALA A 178 -14.02 -11.35 14.94
C ALA A 178 -13.62 -9.98 14.38
N ASN A 179 -14.03 -8.90 15.04
CA ASN A 179 -13.64 -7.51 14.75
C ASN A 179 -12.71 -6.95 15.84
N GLU A 180 -12.43 -7.77 16.85
CA GLU A 180 -11.52 -7.47 17.98
C GLU A 180 -10.98 -8.80 18.52
N ALA A 181 -9.99 -8.72 19.41
CA ALA A 181 -9.46 -9.90 20.12
C ALA A 181 -10.59 -10.63 20.84
N SER A 182 -10.77 -11.92 20.56
CA SER A 182 -11.91 -12.71 21.04
C SER A 182 -11.66 -14.20 20.90
N ILE A 183 -12.48 -15.00 21.61
CA ILE A 183 -12.47 -16.45 21.50
C ILE A 183 -13.69 -16.88 20.68
N LEU A 184 -13.45 -17.55 19.57
CA LEU A 184 -14.47 -18.14 18.72
C LEU A 184 -14.60 -19.62 19.01
N ASN A 185 -15.84 -20.09 19.25
CA ASN A 185 -16.10 -21.48 19.59
C ASN A 185 -16.85 -22.18 18.47
N PHE A 186 -16.31 -23.30 18.02
CA PHE A 186 -16.88 -24.17 16.99
C PHE A 186 -17.27 -25.51 17.58
N GLY A 187 -18.31 -26.11 17.05
CA GLY A 187 -18.86 -27.38 17.47
C GLY A 187 -20.31 -27.24 17.98
N PRO A 188 -20.91 -28.31 18.54
CA PRO A 188 -20.27 -29.60 18.88
C PRO A 188 -19.92 -30.45 17.66
N TYR A 189 -18.80 -31.14 17.70
CA TYR A 189 -18.39 -32.12 16.69
C TYR A 189 -18.48 -33.53 17.24
N GLY A 190 -19.02 -34.45 16.45
CA GLY A 190 -19.03 -35.87 16.82
C GLY A 190 -17.60 -36.46 16.73
N VAL A 191 -17.29 -37.40 17.60
CA VAL A 191 -15.94 -38.03 17.67
C VAL A 191 -15.49 -38.74 16.37
N ILE A 192 -16.32 -38.75 15.32
CA ILE A 192 -16.01 -39.44 14.06
C ILE A 192 -15.36 -38.50 13.03
N PHE A 193 -15.33 -37.18 13.29
CA PHE A 193 -14.78 -36.18 12.35
C PHE A 193 -13.60 -35.42 12.95
N ALA A 194 -12.44 -35.56 12.34
CA ALA A 194 -11.32 -34.66 12.61
C ALA A 194 -11.65 -33.30 11.97
N ALA A 195 -11.88 -32.26 12.77
CA ALA A 195 -12.07 -30.91 12.27
C ALA A 195 -10.73 -30.33 11.80
N LEU A 196 -10.65 -29.96 10.53
CA LEU A 196 -9.56 -29.15 10.02
C LEU A 196 -9.98 -27.68 10.12
N VAL A 197 -9.47 -26.95 11.09
CA VAL A 197 -9.68 -25.51 11.21
C VAL A 197 -8.63 -24.82 10.37
N SER A 198 -9.04 -24.07 9.35
CA SER A 198 -8.16 -23.21 8.55
C SER A 198 -8.51 -21.75 8.76
N ALA A 199 -7.51 -20.92 9.03
CA ALA A 199 -7.65 -19.47 8.95
C ALA A 199 -7.34 -19.04 7.51
N LEU A 200 -8.18 -18.19 6.94
CA LEU A 200 -8.05 -17.61 5.60
C LEU A 200 -7.58 -16.17 5.71
#